data_365e4ff6374218f41dbaeec9b3fc6fce
#
_entry.id   365e4ff6374218f41dbaeec9b3fc6fce
#
_cell.length_a   1.000
_cell.length_b   1.000
_cell.length_c   1.000
_cell.angle_alpha   90.00
_cell.angle_beta   90.00
_cell.angle_gamma   90.00
#
_symmetry.space_group_name_H-M   'P 1'
#
loop_
_entity.id
_entity.type
_entity.pdbx_description
1 polymer ?
#
loop_
_entity_poly.entity_id
_entity_poly.type
_entity_poly.pdbx_seq_one_letter_code
_entity_poly.pdbx_strand_id
1 'polypeptide(L)'
;QRQRCIRDRLVAVILSAQCTDKRVNMTTPALFEAYPTPEAMAQATAEEIYAYIKSISYPNNKARNLAAMARMLCTEFGGVVPSDLDALQRLPGVGRKTANVVGAVIWGKEVMPVDTHVFRVSARIGLTRGAKTPLQTELQLEKNIPSHLLPVAHHWLILHGRYVCTARAPKCDACGIA
;
A
#
# COMPACT_ATOMS: atom_id res chain seq x y z
N GLN A 1 -3.32 12.11 -18.45
CA GLN A 1 -4.30 11.81 -17.37
C GLN A 1 -4.03 10.48 -16.67
N ARG A 2 -3.82 9.35 -17.39
CA ARG A 2 -3.62 8.02 -16.79
C ARG A 2 -2.41 7.98 -15.84
N GLN A 3 -1.26 8.52 -16.21
CA GLN A 3 -0.05 8.53 -15.37
C GLN A 3 -0.21 9.41 -14.12
N ARG A 4 -0.94 10.52 -14.21
CA ARG A 4 -1.30 11.33 -13.04
C ARG A 4 -2.11 10.50 -12.02
N CYS A 5 -3.13 9.77 -12.48
CA CYS A 5 -3.93 8.90 -11.60
C CYS A 5 -3.09 7.80 -10.94
N ILE A 6 -2.11 7.23 -11.66
CA ILE A 6 -1.22 6.19 -11.14
C ILE A 6 -0.32 6.76 -10.04
N ARG A 7 0.31 7.92 -10.28
CA ARG A 7 1.13 8.62 -9.28
C ARG A 7 0.30 8.98 -8.04
N ASP A 8 -0.88 9.54 -8.24
CA ASP A 8 -1.75 9.95 -7.13
C ASP A 8 -2.15 8.76 -6.25
N ARG A 9 -2.42 7.59 -6.87
CA ARG A 9 -2.65 6.34 -6.14
C ARG A 9 -1.41 5.87 -5.38
N LEU A 10 -0.24 5.90 -6.00
CA LEU A 10 1.01 5.55 -5.32
C LEU A 10 1.24 6.43 -4.09
N VAL A 11 1.11 7.75 -4.24
CA VAL A 11 1.21 8.71 -3.13
C VAL A 11 0.19 8.40 -2.03
N ALA A 12 -1.08 8.18 -2.39
CA ALA A 12 -2.12 7.84 -1.43
C ALA A 12 -1.81 6.54 -0.67
N VAL A 13 -1.28 5.50 -1.33
CA VAL A 13 -0.88 4.24 -0.67
C VAL A 13 0.31 4.46 0.28
N ILE A 14 1.30 5.27 -0.09
CA ILE A 14 2.40 5.64 0.81
C ILE A 14 1.86 6.37 2.04
N LEU A 15 0.95 7.31 1.85
CA LEU A 15 0.34 8.07 2.95
C LEU A 15 -0.55 7.21 3.85
N SER A 16 -1.17 6.15 3.33
CA SER A 16 -2.05 5.27 4.08
C SER A 16 -1.34 4.36 5.09
N ALA A 17 -0.02 4.21 4.98
CA ALA A 17 0.75 3.42 5.94
C ALA A 17 0.54 3.94 7.37
N GLN A 18 -0.04 3.09 8.24
CA GLN A 18 -0.41 3.42 9.63
C GLN A 18 -1.30 4.67 9.76
N CYS A 19 -2.12 4.96 8.76
CA CYS A 19 -3.06 6.08 8.75
C CYS A 19 -4.44 5.61 8.26
N THR A 20 -5.51 6.29 8.68
CA THR A 20 -6.86 5.95 8.25
C THR A 20 -7.13 6.47 6.83
N ASP A 21 -7.89 5.70 6.04
CA ASP A 21 -8.28 6.09 4.68
C ASP A 21 -9.01 7.45 4.67
N LYS A 22 -9.87 7.70 5.66
CA LYS A 22 -10.57 8.97 5.82
C LYS A 22 -9.59 10.15 5.87
N ARG A 23 -8.53 10.04 6.67
CA ARG A 23 -7.53 11.11 6.81
C ARG A 23 -6.71 11.32 5.54
N VAL A 24 -6.33 10.24 4.87
CA VAL A 24 -5.64 10.32 3.58
C VAL A 24 -6.51 11.02 2.55
N ASN A 25 -7.78 10.62 2.42
CA ASN A 25 -8.72 11.20 1.46
C ASN A 25 -9.01 12.70 1.73
N MET A 26 -8.97 13.14 3.00
CA MET A 26 -9.11 14.56 3.35
C MET A 26 -7.86 15.38 3.02
N THR A 27 -6.70 14.76 2.99
CA THR A 27 -5.39 15.43 2.85
C THR A 27 -4.92 15.52 1.41
N THR A 28 -5.16 14.47 0.62
CA THR A 28 -4.60 14.33 -0.73
C THR A 28 -5.11 15.32 -1.77
N PRO A 29 -6.36 15.83 -1.75
CA PRO A 29 -6.82 16.79 -2.75
C PRO A 29 -5.96 18.06 -2.80
N ALA A 30 -5.71 18.70 -1.65
CA ALA A 30 -4.88 19.90 -1.58
C ALA A 30 -3.41 19.63 -1.99
N LEU A 31 -2.86 18.46 -1.62
CA LEU A 31 -1.52 18.05 -2.03
C LEU A 31 -1.43 17.89 -3.56
N PHE A 32 -2.42 17.26 -4.20
CA PHE A 32 -2.42 17.02 -5.64
C PHE A 32 -2.75 18.25 -6.46
N GLU A 33 -3.45 19.22 -5.88
CA GLU A 33 -3.66 20.53 -6.48
C GLU A 33 -2.36 21.36 -6.49
N ALA A 34 -1.64 21.35 -5.37
CA ALA A 34 -0.35 22.06 -5.25
C ALA A 34 0.74 21.43 -6.13
N TYR A 35 0.75 20.10 -6.25
CA TYR A 35 1.75 19.35 -7.00
C TYR A 35 1.09 18.43 -8.04
N PRO A 36 0.59 18.99 -9.15
CA PRO A 36 -0.19 18.23 -10.14
C PRO A 36 0.63 17.23 -10.96
N THR A 37 1.96 17.35 -10.99
CA THR A 37 2.85 16.46 -11.74
C THR A 37 4.01 15.96 -10.87
N PRO A 38 4.69 14.86 -11.26
CA PRO A 38 5.92 14.42 -10.60
C PRO A 38 6.99 15.51 -10.56
N GLU A 39 7.15 16.28 -11.65
CA GLU A 39 8.13 17.36 -11.77
C GLU A 39 7.85 18.49 -10.77
N ALA A 40 6.59 18.88 -10.61
CA ALA A 40 6.20 19.88 -9.63
C ALA A 40 6.51 19.41 -8.19
N MET A 41 6.22 18.13 -7.88
CA MET A 41 6.53 17.58 -6.58
C MET A 41 8.03 17.35 -6.36
N ALA A 42 8.80 17.09 -7.42
CA ALA A 42 10.26 16.90 -7.35
C ALA A 42 11.01 18.20 -6.99
N GLN A 43 10.45 19.34 -7.33
CA GLN A 43 11.00 20.66 -6.99
C GLN A 43 10.69 21.09 -5.56
N ALA A 44 9.66 20.47 -4.94
CA ALA A 44 9.28 20.81 -3.59
C ALA A 44 10.28 20.31 -2.56
N THR A 45 10.44 21.08 -1.48
CA THR A 45 11.16 20.66 -0.29
C THR A 45 10.30 19.71 0.56
N ALA A 46 10.92 18.98 1.46
CA ALA A 46 10.19 18.14 2.40
C ALA A 46 9.29 18.96 3.33
N GLU A 47 9.72 20.17 3.70
CA GLU A 47 8.98 21.11 4.55
C GLU A 47 7.70 21.62 3.86
N GLU A 48 7.79 21.93 2.58
CA GLU A 48 6.63 22.34 1.78
C GLU A 48 5.60 21.22 1.65
N ILE A 49 6.04 19.99 1.35
CA ILE A 49 5.14 18.82 1.31
C ILE A 49 4.56 18.53 2.70
N TYR A 50 5.37 18.66 3.76
CA TYR A 50 4.92 18.46 5.15
C TYR A 50 3.73 19.36 5.50
N ALA A 51 3.73 20.62 5.04
CA ALA A 51 2.63 21.55 5.32
C ALA A 51 1.25 20.97 4.93
N TYR A 52 1.19 20.19 3.84
CA TYR A 52 -0.04 19.55 3.37
C TYR A 52 -0.38 18.26 4.12
N ILE A 53 0.62 17.52 4.59
CA ILE A 53 0.41 16.18 5.18
C ILE A 53 0.63 16.11 6.68
N LYS A 54 0.75 17.23 7.39
CA LYS A 54 1.02 17.31 8.84
C LYS A 54 0.05 16.52 9.72
N SER A 55 -1.17 16.26 9.23
CA SER A 55 -2.18 15.48 9.94
C SER A 55 -2.06 13.97 9.72
N ILE A 56 -1.21 13.53 8.81
CA ILE A 56 -0.92 12.12 8.50
C ILE A 56 0.06 11.57 9.55
N SER A 57 -0.04 10.28 9.87
CA SER A 57 0.92 9.61 10.76
C SER A 57 2.33 9.64 10.16
N TYR A 58 3.34 9.95 11.00
CA TYR A 58 4.75 10.06 10.61
C TYR A 58 5.01 11.05 9.44
N PRO A 59 4.50 12.29 9.51
CA PRO A 59 4.47 13.20 8.38
C PRO A 59 5.86 13.62 7.90
N ASN A 60 6.84 13.78 8.81
CA ASN A 60 8.20 14.15 8.46
C ASN A 60 8.89 13.12 7.55
N ASN A 61 8.79 11.84 7.90
CA ASN A 61 9.38 10.77 7.09
C ASN A 61 8.67 10.64 5.75
N LYS A 62 7.33 10.75 5.74
CA LYS A 62 6.53 10.67 4.52
C LYS A 62 6.79 11.85 3.60
N ALA A 63 6.93 13.07 4.12
CA ALA A 63 7.27 14.24 3.31
C ALA A 63 8.63 14.09 2.62
N ARG A 64 9.65 13.66 3.36
CA ARG A 64 10.98 13.35 2.79
C ARG A 64 10.91 12.28 1.72
N ASN A 65 10.18 11.20 1.98
CA ASN A 65 10.02 10.11 1.02
C ASN A 65 9.29 10.56 -0.25
N LEU A 66 8.23 11.36 -0.14
CA LEU A 66 7.49 11.87 -1.30
C LEU A 66 8.36 12.79 -2.17
N ALA A 67 9.12 13.71 -1.57
CA ALA A 67 10.06 14.57 -2.30
C ALA A 67 11.13 13.73 -3.02
N ALA A 68 11.75 12.78 -2.32
CA ALA A 68 12.78 11.92 -2.89
C ALA A 68 12.23 10.98 -3.97
N MET A 69 11.03 10.41 -3.75
CA MET A 69 10.33 9.58 -4.74
C MET A 69 10.04 10.37 -6.02
N ALA A 70 9.52 11.59 -5.91
CA ALA A 70 9.22 12.42 -7.08
C ALA A 70 10.49 12.75 -7.88
N ARG A 71 11.60 13.08 -7.20
CA ARG A 71 12.90 13.29 -7.86
C ARG A 71 13.36 12.02 -8.59
N MET A 72 13.31 10.86 -7.94
CA MET A 72 13.71 9.59 -8.56
C MET A 72 12.81 9.24 -9.75
N LEU A 73 11.49 9.47 -9.67
CA LEU A 73 10.60 9.29 -10.82
C LEU A 73 11.04 10.14 -12.02
N CYS A 74 11.41 11.41 -11.80
CA CYS A 74 11.86 12.28 -12.89
C CYS A 74 13.23 11.87 -13.45
N THR A 75 14.18 11.53 -12.58
CA THR A 75 15.57 11.26 -13.00
C THR A 75 15.79 9.87 -13.56
N GLU A 76 15.12 8.86 -13.05
CA GLU A 76 15.36 7.46 -13.41
C GLU A 76 14.21 6.85 -14.23
N PHE A 77 13.00 7.38 -14.12
CA PHE A 77 11.80 6.80 -14.74
C PHE A 77 11.05 7.76 -15.67
N GLY A 78 11.66 8.90 -16.03
CA GLY A 78 11.08 9.86 -16.97
C GLY A 78 9.72 10.43 -16.53
N GLY A 79 9.51 10.58 -15.22
CA GLY A 79 8.25 11.06 -14.63
C GLY A 79 7.13 10.00 -14.60
N VAL A 80 7.42 8.75 -14.98
CA VAL A 80 6.44 7.66 -15.05
C VAL A 80 6.62 6.69 -13.89
N VAL A 81 5.52 6.30 -13.26
CA VAL A 81 5.56 5.25 -12.22
C VAL A 81 5.82 3.90 -12.87
N PRO A 82 6.89 3.19 -12.50
CA PRO A 82 7.19 1.89 -13.08
C PRO A 82 6.14 0.84 -12.70
N SER A 83 5.84 -0.08 -13.61
CA SER A 83 4.94 -1.21 -13.34
C SER A 83 5.65 -2.44 -12.78
N ASP A 84 6.96 -2.49 -12.86
CA ASP A 84 7.77 -3.55 -12.29
C ASP A 84 7.85 -3.43 -10.77
N LEU A 85 7.68 -4.57 -10.05
CA LEU A 85 7.61 -4.56 -8.57
C LEU A 85 8.96 -4.26 -7.91
N ASP A 86 10.06 -4.68 -8.51
CA ASP A 86 11.39 -4.42 -7.98
C ASP A 86 11.75 -2.95 -8.21
N ALA A 87 11.43 -2.41 -9.38
CA ALA A 87 11.57 -0.98 -9.67
C ALA A 87 10.71 -0.11 -8.72
N LEU A 88 9.46 -0.53 -8.42
CA LEU A 88 8.62 0.15 -7.43
C LEU A 88 9.26 0.17 -6.04
N GLN A 89 9.88 -0.94 -5.62
CA GLN A 89 10.53 -1.04 -4.30
C GLN A 89 11.80 -0.18 -4.18
N ARG A 90 12.38 0.27 -5.29
CA ARG A 90 13.50 1.24 -5.28
C ARG A 90 13.03 2.64 -4.91
N LEU A 91 11.74 2.96 -5.11
CA LEU A 91 11.20 4.28 -4.82
C LEU A 91 11.17 4.54 -3.30
N PRO A 92 11.65 5.71 -2.84
CA PRO A 92 11.60 6.10 -1.43
C PRO A 92 10.18 6.01 -0.86
N GLY A 93 10.04 5.31 0.28
CA GLY A 93 8.74 5.11 0.93
C GLY A 93 7.92 3.93 0.40
N VAL A 94 8.42 3.21 -0.61
CA VAL A 94 7.75 2.05 -1.20
C VAL A 94 8.44 0.77 -0.73
N GLY A 95 7.86 0.11 0.27
CA GLY A 95 8.28 -1.24 0.66
C GLY A 95 7.54 -2.32 -0.15
N ARG A 96 7.91 -3.59 0.07
CA ARG A 96 7.31 -4.75 -0.61
C ARG A 96 5.78 -4.76 -0.57
N LYS A 97 5.18 -4.55 0.60
CA LYS A 97 3.71 -4.51 0.75
C LYS A 97 3.10 -3.39 -0.10
N THR A 98 3.70 -2.20 -0.11
CA THR A 98 3.23 -1.06 -0.91
C THR A 98 3.34 -1.35 -2.40
N ALA A 99 4.47 -1.91 -2.85
CA ALA A 99 4.66 -2.31 -4.25
C ALA A 99 3.62 -3.35 -4.69
N ASN A 100 3.35 -4.36 -3.87
CA ASN A 100 2.33 -5.37 -4.16
C ASN A 100 0.91 -4.78 -4.21
N VAL A 101 0.54 -3.89 -3.27
CA VAL A 101 -0.77 -3.19 -3.30
C VAL A 101 -0.92 -2.38 -4.58
N VAL A 102 0.08 -1.58 -4.92
CA VAL A 102 0.07 -0.74 -6.13
C VAL A 102 0.04 -1.62 -7.38
N GLY A 103 0.85 -2.68 -7.41
CA GLY A 103 0.89 -3.65 -8.51
C GLY A 103 -0.46 -4.34 -8.75
N ALA A 104 -1.08 -4.83 -7.70
CA ALA A 104 -2.38 -5.49 -7.77
C ALA A 104 -3.50 -4.52 -8.19
N VAL A 105 -3.57 -3.34 -7.55
CA VAL A 105 -4.68 -2.39 -7.76
C VAL A 105 -4.60 -1.67 -9.11
N ILE A 106 -3.39 -1.32 -9.57
CA ILE A 106 -3.22 -0.50 -10.77
C ILE A 106 -3.03 -1.35 -12.03
N TRP A 107 -2.29 -2.44 -11.91
CA TRP A 107 -1.93 -3.27 -13.07
C TRP A 107 -2.50 -4.69 -13.03
N GLY A 108 -3.30 -5.02 -12.00
CA GLY A 108 -3.89 -6.36 -11.87
C GLY A 108 -2.85 -7.46 -11.67
N LYS A 109 -1.68 -7.12 -11.08
CA LYS A 109 -0.67 -8.14 -10.81
C LYS A 109 -1.18 -9.18 -9.83
N GLU A 110 -0.90 -10.43 -10.13
CA GLU A 110 -1.28 -11.61 -9.33
C GLU A 110 -0.31 -11.78 -8.15
N VAL A 111 -0.41 -10.87 -7.18
CA VAL A 111 0.44 -10.82 -5.98
C VAL A 111 -0.39 -10.69 -4.72
N MET A 112 0.16 -11.12 -3.58
CA MET A 112 -0.51 -11.09 -2.29
C MET A 112 0.13 -10.06 -1.36
N PRO A 113 -0.39 -8.83 -1.27
CA PRO A 113 0.07 -7.89 -0.25
C PRO A 113 -0.28 -8.41 1.15
N VAL A 114 0.71 -8.54 2.03
CA VAL A 114 0.49 -9.03 3.39
C VAL A 114 0.54 -7.89 4.39
N ASP A 115 -0.61 -7.57 4.98
CA ASP A 115 -0.72 -6.67 6.12
C ASP A 115 -0.97 -7.45 7.43
N THR A 116 -1.18 -6.74 8.52
CA THR A 116 -1.44 -7.37 9.83
C THR A 116 -2.75 -8.18 9.87
N HIS A 117 -3.75 -7.81 9.04
CA HIS A 117 -4.99 -8.58 8.93
C HIS A 117 -4.76 -9.87 8.15
N VAL A 118 -4.17 -9.77 6.97
CA VAL A 118 -3.83 -10.92 6.12
C VAL A 118 -2.93 -11.89 6.90
N PHE A 119 -1.86 -11.40 7.52
CA PHE A 119 -0.94 -12.21 8.33
C PHE A 119 -1.66 -13.01 9.42
N ARG A 120 -2.50 -12.32 10.21
CA ARG A 120 -3.23 -12.93 11.31
C ARG A 120 -4.31 -13.91 10.85
N VAL A 121 -5.13 -13.48 9.89
CA VAL A 121 -6.27 -14.27 9.43
C VAL A 121 -5.81 -15.55 8.74
N SER A 122 -4.86 -15.46 7.81
CA SER A 122 -4.35 -16.62 7.08
C SER A 122 -3.78 -17.70 8.00
N ALA A 123 -3.09 -17.29 9.07
CA ALA A 123 -2.59 -18.22 10.08
C ALA A 123 -3.74 -18.87 10.89
N ARG A 124 -4.76 -18.08 11.29
CA ARG A 124 -5.88 -18.58 12.10
C ARG A 124 -6.79 -19.57 11.35
N ILE A 125 -7.03 -19.32 10.06
CA ILE A 125 -7.89 -20.17 9.23
C ILE A 125 -7.10 -21.30 8.52
N GLY A 126 -5.80 -21.44 8.81
CA GLY A 126 -4.98 -22.54 8.30
C GLY A 126 -4.48 -22.40 6.86
N LEU A 127 -4.66 -21.24 6.22
CA LEU A 127 -4.08 -20.98 4.88
C LEU A 127 -2.56 -20.89 4.91
N THR A 128 -1.99 -20.52 6.06
CA THR A 128 -0.53 -20.53 6.29
C THR A 128 -0.19 -21.26 7.57
N ARG A 129 0.96 -21.97 7.58
CA ARG A 129 1.41 -22.75 8.73
C ARG A 129 2.83 -22.38 9.10
N GLY A 130 3.05 -22.00 10.37
CA GLY A 130 4.37 -21.68 10.91
C GLY A 130 5.05 -20.45 10.27
N ALA A 131 4.35 -19.65 9.49
CA ALA A 131 4.88 -18.41 8.91
C ALA A 131 5.10 -17.38 10.02
N LYS A 132 6.34 -16.93 10.19
CA LYS A 132 6.75 -15.96 11.21
C LYS A 132 6.93 -14.54 10.67
N THR A 133 6.96 -14.39 9.35
CA THR A 133 7.16 -13.09 8.69
C THR A 133 6.11 -12.85 7.61
N PRO A 134 5.84 -11.57 7.26
CA PRO A 134 4.94 -11.26 6.14
C PRO A 134 5.38 -11.91 4.81
N LEU A 135 6.68 -11.98 4.54
CA LEU A 135 7.21 -12.62 3.33
C LEU A 135 6.92 -14.13 3.31
N GLN A 136 7.12 -14.84 4.43
CA GLN A 136 6.78 -16.26 4.51
C GLN A 136 5.27 -16.51 4.32
N THR A 137 4.44 -15.61 4.85
CA THR A 137 2.99 -15.64 4.65
C THR A 137 2.63 -15.41 3.19
N GLU A 138 3.21 -14.40 2.55
CA GLU A 138 3.02 -14.09 1.13
C GLU A 138 3.31 -15.32 0.26
N LEU A 139 4.50 -15.90 0.40
CA LEU A 139 4.93 -17.07 -0.39
C LEU A 139 4.02 -18.30 -0.19
N GLN A 140 3.52 -18.52 1.04
CA GLN A 140 2.60 -19.61 1.29
C GLN A 140 1.22 -19.34 0.69
N LEU A 141 0.70 -18.11 0.78
CA LEU A 141 -0.59 -17.73 0.19
C LEU A 141 -0.54 -17.78 -1.34
N GLU A 142 0.54 -17.32 -1.96
CA GLU A 142 0.74 -17.41 -3.40
C GLU A 142 0.82 -18.86 -3.90
N LYS A 143 1.32 -19.78 -3.08
CA LYS A 143 1.32 -21.22 -3.38
C LYS A 143 -0.06 -21.86 -3.19
N ASN A 144 -0.82 -21.42 -2.18
CA ASN A 144 -2.05 -22.09 -1.74
C ASN A 144 -3.32 -21.51 -2.40
N ILE A 145 -3.25 -20.32 -2.98
CA ILE A 145 -4.36 -19.64 -3.64
C ILE A 145 -4.07 -19.54 -5.14
N PRO A 146 -5.03 -19.88 -6.02
CA PRO A 146 -4.86 -19.67 -7.46
C PRO A 146 -4.48 -18.22 -7.77
N SER A 147 -3.49 -18.03 -8.64
CA SER A 147 -2.85 -16.72 -8.86
C SER A 147 -3.84 -15.61 -9.23
N HIS A 148 -4.81 -15.93 -10.10
CA HIS A 148 -5.85 -14.99 -10.53
C HIS A 148 -6.80 -14.54 -9.40
N LEU A 149 -6.84 -15.26 -8.27
CA LEU A 149 -7.63 -14.91 -7.11
C LEU A 149 -6.84 -14.10 -6.06
N LEU A 150 -5.52 -14.01 -6.16
CA LEU A 150 -4.69 -13.33 -5.16
C LEU A 150 -5.15 -11.88 -4.89
N PRO A 151 -5.43 -11.03 -5.91
CA PRO A 151 -5.85 -9.66 -5.66
C PRO A 151 -7.18 -9.56 -4.90
N VAL A 152 -8.14 -10.44 -5.21
CA VAL A 152 -9.45 -10.43 -4.52
C VAL A 152 -9.36 -11.10 -3.16
N ALA A 153 -8.59 -12.17 -3.02
CA ALA A 153 -8.36 -12.86 -1.75
C ALA A 153 -7.71 -11.94 -0.70
N HIS A 154 -6.80 -11.06 -1.13
CA HIS A 154 -6.26 -10.00 -0.28
C HIS A 154 -7.38 -9.16 0.38
N HIS A 155 -8.36 -8.71 -0.41
CA HIS A 155 -9.49 -7.93 0.11
C HIS A 155 -10.38 -8.76 1.05
N TRP A 156 -10.67 -10.02 0.71
CA TRP A 156 -11.46 -10.92 1.57
C TRP A 156 -10.80 -11.11 2.93
N LEU A 157 -9.50 -11.37 2.96
CA LEU A 157 -8.74 -11.55 4.19
C LEU A 157 -8.70 -10.28 5.05
N ILE A 158 -8.56 -9.11 4.43
CA ILE A 158 -8.62 -7.81 5.14
C ILE A 158 -10.01 -7.60 5.75
N LEU A 159 -11.07 -7.73 4.96
CA LEU A 159 -12.45 -7.49 5.41
C LEU A 159 -12.83 -8.47 6.52
N HIS A 160 -12.51 -9.76 6.36
CA HIS A 160 -12.72 -10.76 7.39
C HIS A 160 -11.95 -10.41 8.68
N GLY A 161 -10.70 -9.97 8.55
CA GLY A 161 -9.87 -9.56 9.69
C GLY A 161 -10.33 -8.27 10.38
N ARG A 162 -10.99 -7.38 9.65
CA ARG A 162 -11.54 -6.13 10.22
C ARG A 162 -12.85 -6.35 10.97
N TYR A 163 -13.74 -7.18 10.44
CA TYR A 163 -15.13 -7.26 10.90
C TYR A 163 -15.50 -8.53 11.66
N VAL A 164 -14.82 -9.65 11.39
CA VAL A 164 -15.12 -10.96 11.98
C VAL A 164 -13.94 -11.46 12.81
N CYS A 165 -12.82 -11.82 12.18
CA CYS A 165 -11.64 -12.35 12.84
C CYS A 165 -10.75 -11.24 13.40
N THR A 166 -11.29 -10.45 14.33
CA THR A 166 -10.55 -9.31 14.93
C THR A 166 -9.38 -9.80 15.80
N ALA A 167 -8.43 -8.87 16.08
CA ALA A 167 -7.20 -9.27 16.77
C ALA A 167 -7.45 -9.75 18.21
N ARG A 168 -8.26 -9.00 18.99
CA ARG A 168 -8.48 -9.23 20.43
C ARG A 168 -9.72 -10.07 20.75
N ALA A 169 -10.81 -9.88 19.98
CA ALA A 169 -12.09 -10.51 20.22
C ALA A 169 -12.68 -11.01 18.89
N PRO A 170 -12.18 -12.12 18.34
CA PRO A 170 -12.74 -12.70 17.12
C PRO A 170 -14.16 -13.19 17.38
N LYS A 171 -15.05 -12.96 16.42
CA LYS A 171 -16.47 -13.36 16.47
C LYS A 171 -16.61 -14.76 15.89
N CYS A 172 -16.08 -15.78 16.59
CA CYS A 172 -16.04 -17.14 16.09
C CYS A 172 -17.44 -17.74 15.91
N ASP A 173 -18.40 -17.44 16.81
CA ASP A 173 -19.78 -17.92 16.73
C ASP A 173 -20.55 -17.43 15.49
N ALA A 174 -20.12 -16.28 14.92
CA ALA A 174 -20.70 -15.71 13.71
C ALA A 174 -19.82 -15.93 12.46
N CYS A 175 -18.75 -16.73 12.59
CA CYS A 175 -17.79 -16.96 11.52
C CYS A 175 -18.21 -18.19 10.68
N GLY A 176 -18.51 -18.00 9.40
CA GLY A 176 -18.88 -19.10 8.50
C GLY A 176 -17.74 -20.05 8.11
N ILE A 177 -16.50 -19.78 8.61
CA ILE A 177 -15.30 -20.60 8.35
C ILE A 177 -14.54 -20.97 9.63
N ALA A 178 -15.21 -20.90 10.80
CA ALA A 178 -14.63 -21.32 12.08
C ALA A 178 -14.69 -22.84 12.22
#